data_30ad25c991fd62682cef012dc7b89522
#
_entry.id   30ad25c991fd62682cef012dc7b89522
#
_cell.length_a   1.000
_cell.length_b   1.000
_cell.length_c   1.000
_cell.angle_alpha   90.00
_cell.angle_beta   90.00
_cell.angle_gamma   90.00
#
_symmetry.space_group_name_H-M   'P 1'
#
loop_
_entity.id
_entity.type
_entity.pdbx_description
1 polymer ?
#
loop_
_entity_poly.entity_id
_entity_poly.type
_entity_poly.pdbx_seq_one_letter_code
_entity_poly.pdbx_strand_id
1 'polypeptide(L)'
;NAGQTCVCTNRFLVQSSVVNAFCEKLAVAMHSELRVGDGTEAGINIGPLIDDKAVAKVSEHIQDAVDKGAELLMGGHPHPLGGNFFTPTLISFANERMKVAKEETFGPLAAVFPFDDEETAVEMANDTEYGLAAYFYSRDLGRVWRVADALEYGMVGINTGLISNAAAPFGGVKASGLGREGGHQG
;
A
#
# COMPACT_ATOMS: atom_id res chain seq x y z
N ASN A 1 11.37 -2.69 -1.43
CA ASN A 1 11.49 -1.51 -0.56
C ASN A 1 10.84 -1.72 0.82
N ALA A 2 10.26 -2.90 1.09
CA ALA A 2 9.54 -3.18 2.34
C ALA A 2 8.48 -2.11 2.70
N GLY A 3 7.77 -1.56 1.70
CA GLY A 3 6.80 -0.49 1.90
C GLY A 3 7.40 0.90 2.20
N GLN A 4 8.72 1.06 2.13
CA GLN A 4 9.44 2.27 2.51
C GLN A 4 9.71 3.20 1.31
N THR A 5 8.74 3.36 0.42
CA THR A 5 8.72 4.40 -0.61
C THR A 5 7.35 5.05 -0.68
N CYS A 6 7.33 6.35 -0.99
CA CYS A 6 6.11 7.17 -1.02
C CYS A 6 5.07 6.74 -2.07
N VAL A 7 5.45 5.91 -3.04
CA VAL A 7 4.55 5.33 -4.04
C VAL A 7 4.14 3.88 -3.74
N CYS A 8 4.54 3.32 -2.59
CA CYS A 8 4.06 2.03 -2.15
C CYS A 8 2.58 2.12 -1.73
N THR A 9 1.83 1.08 -2.04
CA THR A 9 0.40 1.01 -1.68
C THR A 9 0.24 0.80 -0.18
N ASN A 10 -0.36 1.76 0.51
CA ASN A 10 -0.72 1.66 1.93
C ASN A 10 -2.09 1.01 2.13
N ARG A 11 -3.05 1.27 1.24
CA ARG A 11 -4.42 0.79 1.32
C ARG A 11 -4.78 0.01 0.07
N PHE A 12 -5.07 -1.27 0.20
CA PHE A 12 -5.56 -2.13 -0.87
C PHE A 12 -7.08 -2.18 -0.82
N LEU A 13 -7.75 -1.38 -1.64
CA LEU A 13 -9.20 -1.41 -1.77
C LEU A 13 -9.58 -2.58 -2.68
N VAL A 14 -10.32 -3.56 -2.17
CA VAL A 14 -10.66 -4.80 -2.87
C VAL A 14 -12.16 -5.05 -2.80
N GLN A 15 -12.78 -5.29 -3.96
CA GLN A 15 -14.22 -5.56 -4.02
C GLN A 15 -14.60 -6.77 -3.14
N SER A 16 -15.63 -6.61 -2.31
CA SER A 16 -16.05 -7.59 -1.30
C SER A 16 -16.25 -9.01 -1.86
N SER A 17 -16.76 -9.11 -3.08
CA SER A 17 -16.99 -10.40 -3.75
C SER A 17 -15.73 -11.20 -4.07
N VAL A 18 -14.54 -10.56 -4.07
CA VAL A 18 -13.25 -11.20 -4.40
C VAL A 18 -12.18 -11.03 -3.32
N VAL A 19 -12.50 -10.40 -2.18
CA VAL A 19 -11.52 -10.08 -1.15
C VAL A 19 -10.80 -11.32 -0.62
N ASN A 20 -11.51 -12.41 -0.34
CA ASN A 20 -10.90 -13.65 0.15
C ASN A 20 -9.94 -14.26 -0.87
N ALA A 21 -10.38 -14.39 -2.13
CA ALA A 21 -9.54 -14.93 -3.19
C ALA A 21 -8.32 -14.03 -3.50
N PHE A 22 -8.47 -12.71 -3.34
CA PHE A 22 -7.36 -11.76 -3.46
C PHE A 22 -6.35 -11.96 -2.33
N CYS A 23 -6.82 -12.00 -1.08
CA CYS A 23 -5.95 -12.20 0.09
C CYS A 23 -5.20 -13.54 0.04
N GLU A 24 -5.86 -14.63 -0.34
CA GLU A 24 -5.21 -15.93 -0.54
C GLU A 24 -4.08 -15.87 -1.57
N LYS A 25 -4.34 -15.28 -2.74
CA LYS A 25 -3.34 -15.12 -3.79
C LYS A 25 -2.21 -14.21 -3.37
N LEU A 26 -2.52 -13.10 -2.70
CA LEU A 26 -1.51 -12.17 -2.20
C LEU A 26 -0.61 -12.83 -1.15
N ALA A 27 -1.18 -13.55 -0.19
CA ALA A 27 -0.42 -14.29 0.82
C ALA A 27 0.52 -15.32 0.19
N VAL A 28 0.05 -16.08 -0.81
CA VAL A 28 0.89 -17.03 -1.56
C VAL A 28 2.02 -16.31 -2.28
N ALA A 29 1.75 -15.21 -2.99
CA ALA A 29 2.76 -14.44 -3.69
C ALA A 29 3.78 -13.84 -2.73
N MET A 30 3.34 -13.23 -1.62
CA MET A 30 4.23 -12.70 -0.59
C MET A 30 5.13 -13.79 0.01
N HIS A 31 4.58 -14.97 0.30
CA HIS A 31 5.36 -16.08 0.83
C HIS A 31 6.38 -16.64 -0.18
N SER A 32 6.02 -16.75 -1.45
CA SER A 32 6.87 -17.33 -2.49
C SER A 32 7.96 -16.38 -2.99
N GLU A 33 7.68 -15.07 -3.02
CA GLU A 33 8.55 -14.11 -3.70
C GLU A 33 9.36 -13.22 -2.76
N LEU A 34 8.87 -12.96 -1.53
CA LEU A 34 9.57 -12.10 -0.60
C LEU A 34 10.59 -12.88 0.22
N ARG A 35 11.82 -12.36 0.25
CA ARG A 35 12.96 -12.91 1.00
C ARG A 35 13.56 -11.82 1.87
N VAL A 36 13.37 -11.96 3.18
CA VAL A 36 13.90 -11.03 4.18
C VAL A 36 15.33 -11.40 4.53
N GLY A 37 16.24 -10.44 4.50
CA GLY A 37 17.64 -10.66 4.83
C GLY A 37 18.53 -9.47 4.54
N ASP A 38 19.85 -9.71 4.59
CA ASP A 38 20.85 -8.70 4.23
C ASP A 38 20.80 -8.45 2.71
N GLY A 39 20.58 -7.19 2.32
CA GLY A 39 20.46 -6.79 0.92
C GLY A 39 21.74 -6.98 0.08
N THR A 40 22.86 -7.33 0.70
CA THR A 40 24.09 -7.71 -0.01
C THR A 40 24.10 -9.16 -0.47
N GLU A 41 23.20 -9.99 0.04
CA GLU A 41 23.06 -11.39 -0.31
C GLU A 41 22.19 -11.58 -1.56
N ALA A 42 22.59 -12.52 -2.43
CA ALA A 42 21.84 -12.82 -3.65
C ALA A 42 20.44 -13.38 -3.33
N GLY A 43 19.42 -12.85 -4.00
CA GLY A 43 18.03 -13.31 -3.86
C GLY A 43 17.26 -12.67 -2.71
N ILE A 44 17.88 -11.86 -1.87
CA ILE A 44 17.20 -11.04 -0.86
C ILE A 44 16.58 -9.83 -1.54
N ASN A 45 15.32 -9.55 -1.20
CA ASN A 45 14.57 -8.41 -1.76
C ASN A 45 13.81 -7.59 -0.71
N ILE A 46 13.84 -8.02 0.56
CA ILE A 46 13.33 -7.26 1.70
C ILE A 46 14.46 -7.07 2.71
N GLY A 47 14.92 -5.83 2.86
CA GLY A 47 15.88 -5.41 3.86
C GLY A 47 15.23 -5.01 5.20
N PRO A 48 16.02 -4.50 6.17
CA PRO A 48 15.51 -3.99 7.42
C PRO A 48 14.74 -2.69 7.24
N LEU A 49 13.90 -2.35 8.20
CA LEU A 49 13.34 -1.01 8.34
C LEU A 49 14.44 0.00 8.72
N ILE A 50 14.17 1.28 8.49
CA ILE A 50 15.17 2.34 8.66
C ILE A 50 15.68 2.45 10.11
N ASP A 51 14.81 2.26 11.09
CA ASP A 51 15.13 2.36 12.51
C ASP A 51 14.13 1.57 13.39
N ASP A 52 14.38 1.56 14.70
CA ASP A 52 13.52 0.94 15.69
C ASP A 52 12.15 1.63 15.85
N LYS A 53 12.07 2.93 15.54
CA LYS A 53 10.80 3.67 15.55
C LYS A 53 9.88 3.20 14.41
N ALA A 54 10.45 2.89 13.25
CA ALA A 54 9.70 2.31 12.14
C ALA A 54 9.16 0.91 12.51
N VAL A 55 9.97 0.08 13.20
CA VAL A 55 9.53 -1.22 13.72
C VAL A 55 8.38 -1.06 14.72
N ALA A 56 8.50 -0.11 15.66
CA ALA A 56 7.45 0.18 16.63
C ALA A 56 6.16 0.66 15.96
N LYS A 57 6.27 1.57 14.98
CA LYS A 57 5.13 2.09 14.23
C LYS A 57 4.38 0.99 13.46
N VAL A 58 5.10 0.12 12.76
CA VAL A 58 4.49 -1.00 12.04
C VAL A 58 3.76 -1.92 13.02
N SER A 59 4.39 -2.26 14.15
CA SER A 59 3.78 -3.08 15.20
C SER A 59 2.52 -2.44 15.78
N GLU A 60 2.57 -1.13 16.05
CA GLU A 60 1.42 -0.37 16.56
C GLU A 60 0.25 -0.36 15.56
N HIS A 61 0.52 -0.13 14.27
CA HIS A 61 -0.51 -0.13 13.23
C HIS A 61 -1.18 -1.49 13.08
N ILE A 62 -0.40 -2.58 13.16
CA ILE A 62 -0.93 -3.95 13.11
C ILE A 62 -1.80 -4.23 14.34
N GLN A 63 -1.30 -3.89 15.55
CA GLN A 63 -2.04 -4.12 16.78
C GLN A 63 -3.35 -3.32 16.81
N ASP A 64 -3.29 -2.02 16.45
CA ASP A 64 -4.48 -1.16 16.35
C ASP A 64 -5.53 -1.76 15.38
N ALA A 65 -5.08 -2.27 14.24
CA ALA A 65 -5.98 -2.86 13.26
C ALA A 65 -6.64 -4.14 13.78
N VAL A 66 -5.86 -5.04 14.40
CA VAL A 66 -6.38 -6.29 14.99
C VAL A 66 -7.33 -6.00 16.14
N ASP A 67 -7.00 -5.07 17.04
CA ASP A 67 -7.86 -4.68 18.17
C ASP A 67 -9.20 -4.08 17.69
N LYS A 68 -9.22 -3.51 16.49
CA LYS A 68 -10.42 -2.94 15.86
C LYS A 68 -11.12 -3.89 14.88
N GLY A 69 -10.70 -5.15 14.83
CA GLY A 69 -11.40 -6.23 14.12
C GLY A 69 -10.83 -6.60 12.74
N ALA A 70 -9.65 -6.13 12.36
CA ALA A 70 -8.96 -6.67 11.19
C ALA A 70 -8.45 -8.10 11.47
N GLU A 71 -8.40 -8.91 10.42
CA GLU A 71 -7.86 -10.27 10.48
C GLU A 71 -6.38 -10.26 10.07
N LEU A 72 -5.50 -10.74 10.96
CA LEU A 72 -4.09 -10.97 10.63
C LEU A 72 -3.96 -12.30 9.88
N LEU A 73 -3.64 -12.21 8.58
CA LEU A 73 -3.51 -13.38 7.70
C LEU A 73 -2.07 -13.91 7.59
N MET A 74 -1.07 -13.02 7.73
CA MET A 74 0.34 -13.37 7.63
C MET A 74 1.22 -12.35 8.35
N GLY A 75 2.35 -12.81 8.92
CA GLY A 75 3.36 -11.93 9.54
C GLY A 75 2.94 -11.37 10.89
N GLY A 76 3.03 -10.06 11.06
CA GLY A 76 2.58 -9.35 12.26
C GLY A 76 3.59 -9.24 13.39
N HIS A 77 4.84 -9.60 13.15
CA HIS A 77 5.87 -9.60 14.20
C HIS A 77 7.27 -9.29 13.64
N PRO A 78 8.20 -8.82 14.49
CA PRO A 78 9.60 -8.67 14.11
C PRO A 78 10.19 -9.98 13.56
N HIS A 79 11.08 -9.86 12.58
CA HIS A 79 11.69 -11.04 11.96
C HIS A 79 12.73 -11.70 12.88
N PRO A 80 12.90 -13.05 12.83
CA PRO A 80 13.89 -13.77 13.65
C PRO A 80 15.35 -13.33 13.48
N LEU A 81 15.71 -12.65 12.41
CA LEU A 81 17.03 -12.03 12.23
C LEU A 81 17.33 -10.94 13.26
N GLY A 82 16.32 -10.44 13.96
CA GLY A 82 16.48 -9.38 14.97
C GLY A 82 16.72 -7.99 14.34
N GLY A 83 17.17 -7.04 15.16
CA GLY A 83 17.37 -5.65 14.72
C GLY A 83 16.07 -5.06 14.14
N ASN A 84 16.18 -4.36 13.03
CA ASN A 84 15.05 -3.69 12.38
C ASN A 84 14.35 -4.53 11.30
N PHE A 85 14.64 -5.83 11.23
CA PHE A 85 13.93 -6.71 10.29
C PHE A 85 12.51 -7.01 10.77
N PHE A 86 11.56 -6.87 9.86
CA PHE A 86 10.14 -7.13 10.12
C PHE A 86 9.57 -8.11 9.10
N THR A 87 8.66 -8.98 9.52
CA THR A 87 8.01 -9.95 8.63
C THR A 87 7.04 -9.22 7.70
N PRO A 88 7.03 -9.54 6.38
CA PRO A 88 5.97 -9.09 5.50
C PRO A 88 4.61 -9.51 6.05
N THR A 89 3.73 -8.53 6.19
CA THR A 89 2.48 -8.67 6.93
C THR A 89 1.29 -8.38 6.04
N LEU A 90 0.26 -9.20 6.15
CA LEU A 90 -1.02 -9.03 5.47
C LEU A 90 -2.15 -9.03 6.50
N ILE A 91 -2.96 -7.97 6.48
CA ILE A 91 -4.21 -7.90 7.24
C ILE A 91 -5.39 -7.70 6.28
N SER A 92 -6.53 -8.29 6.61
CA SER A 92 -7.78 -8.12 5.87
C SER A 92 -8.88 -7.51 6.74
N PHE A 93 -9.97 -7.08 6.09
CA PHE A 93 -11.10 -6.41 6.72
C PHE A 93 -10.72 -5.16 7.52
N ALA A 94 -9.71 -4.43 7.03
CA ALA A 94 -9.40 -3.11 7.55
C ALA A 94 -10.56 -2.14 7.28
N ASN A 95 -10.71 -1.11 8.14
CA ASN A 95 -11.76 -0.09 8.02
C ASN A 95 -11.24 1.29 8.43
N GLU A 96 -12.09 2.31 8.24
CA GLU A 96 -11.77 3.72 8.45
C GLU A 96 -11.39 4.12 9.88
N ARG A 97 -11.71 3.30 10.87
CA ARG A 97 -11.40 3.55 12.30
C ARG A 97 -9.99 3.16 12.69
N MET A 98 -9.27 2.46 11.81
CA MET A 98 -7.94 1.95 12.04
C MET A 98 -6.86 2.98 11.64
N LYS A 99 -5.72 2.98 12.33
CA LYS A 99 -4.59 3.86 11.99
C LYS A 99 -4.12 3.67 10.55
N VAL A 100 -4.07 2.45 10.06
CA VAL A 100 -3.70 2.10 8.68
C VAL A 100 -4.59 2.75 7.61
N ALA A 101 -5.77 3.27 7.96
CA ALA A 101 -6.65 4.00 7.04
C ALA A 101 -6.23 5.46 6.85
N LYS A 102 -5.65 6.09 7.87
CA LYS A 102 -5.38 7.53 7.91
C LYS A 102 -3.90 7.88 7.99
N GLU A 103 -3.08 6.99 8.51
CA GLU A 103 -1.65 7.21 8.70
C GLU A 103 -0.85 6.33 7.74
N GLU A 104 0.18 6.92 7.13
CA GLU A 104 1.13 6.15 6.31
C GLU A 104 1.95 5.21 7.20
N THR A 105 1.92 3.90 6.91
CA THR A 105 2.69 2.92 7.69
C THR A 105 4.19 2.99 7.40
N PHE A 106 4.55 3.11 6.13
CA PHE A 106 5.93 3.15 5.63
C PHE A 106 6.75 1.92 6.08
N GLY A 107 6.17 0.74 5.86
CA GLY A 107 6.72 -0.54 6.27
C GLY A 107 6.05 -1.73 5.57
N PRO A 108 6.45 -2.97 5.86
CA PRO A 108 6.03 -4.17 5.13
C PRO A 108 4.63 -4.66 5.55
N LEU A 109 3.64 -3.79 5.48
CA LEU A 109 2.25 -4.07 5.83
C LEU A 109 1.34 -3.82 4.63
N ALA A 110 0.65 -4.86 4.18
CA ALA A 110 -0.45 -4.78 3.23
C ALA A 110 -1.79 -4.82 3.99
N ALA A 111 -2.54 -3.72 3.94
CA ALA A 111 -3.84 -3.60 4.59
C ALA A 111 -4.95 -3.62 3.53
N VAL A 112 -5.85 -4.61 3.60
CA VAL A 112 -6.93 -4.82 2.64
C VAL A 112 -8.25 -4.32 3.21
N PHE A 113 -8.89 -3.41 2.45
CA PHE A 113 -10.15 -2.76 2.77
C PHE A 113 -11.23 -3.23 1.79
N PRO A 114 -12.25 -3.95 2.23
CA PRO A 114 -13.37 -4.33 1.38
C PRO A 114 -14.20 -3.12 0.94
N PHE A 115 -14.70 -3.16 -0.30
CA PHE A 115 -15.71 -2.23 -0.80
C PHE A 115 -16.75 -2.97 -1.65
N ASP A 116 -17.95 -2.42 -1.82
CA ASP A 116 -19.01 -3.10 -2.56
C ASP A 116 -19.18 -2.58 -3.99
N ASP A 117 -19.05 -1.28 -4.23
CA ASP A 117 -19.27 -0.65 -5.53
C ASP A 117 -18.21 0.41 -5.88
N GLU A 118 -18.26 0.88 -7.13
CA GLU A 118 -17.30 1.84 -7.69
C GLU A 118 -17.30 3.18 -6.94
N GLU A 119 -18.48 3.68 -6.54
CA GLU A 119 -18.65 4.96 -5.86
C GLU A 119 -17.97 4.90 -4.49
N THR A 120 -18.30 3.89 -3.70
CA THR A 120 -17.67 3.63 -2.39
C THR A 120 -16.16 3.50 -2.50
N ALA A 121 -15.65 2.79 -3.53
CA ALA A 121 -14.20 2.65 -3.72
C ALA A 121 -13.51 4.00 -3.97
N VAL A 122 -14.11 4.87 -4.77
CA VAL A 122 -13.59 6.21 -5.06
C VAL A 122 -13.66 7.10 -3.81
N GLU A 123 -14.76 7.08 -3.08
CA GLU A 123 -14.91 7.81 -1.82
C GLU A 123 -13.85 7.38 -0.81
N MET A 124 -13.69 6.08 -0.58
CA MET A 124 -12.67 5.55 0.31
C MET A 124 -11.24 5.91 -0.14
N ALA A 125 -10.98 5.87 -1.44
CA ALA A 125 -9.68 6.25 -1.99
C ALA A 125 -9.37 7.72 -1.71
N ASN A 126 -10.34 8.62 -1.89
CA ASN A 126 -10.19 10.06 -1.73
C ASN A 126 -10.27 10.54 -0.26
N ASP A 127 -10.74 9.70 0.66
CA ASP A 127 -10.85 10.01 2.10
C ASP A 127 -9.47 10.01 2.78
N THR A 128 -8.64 10.94 2.36
CA THR A 128 -7.30 11.19 2.90
C THR A 128 -6.91 12.65 2.62
N GLU A 129 -6.09 13.21 3.49
CA GLU A 129 -5.46 14.52 3.26
C GLU A 129 -4.33 14.48 2.22
N TYR A 130 -3.86 13.29 1.84
CA TYR A 130 -2.78 13.08 0.89
C TYR A 130 -3.30 12.72 -0.52
N GLY A 131 -2.47 12.91 -1.53
CA GLY A 131 -2.81 12.59 -2.91
C GLY A 131 -1.59 12.48 -3.81
N LEU A 132 -0.64 11.57 -3.50
CA LEU A 132 0.54 11.38 -4.34
C LEU A 132 0.29 10.39 -5.47
N ALA A 133 -0.01 9.12 -5.12
CA ALA A 133 -0.11 8.03 -6.07
C ALA A 133 -1.32 7.14 -5.77
N ALA A 134 -2.08 6.83 -6.80
CA ALA A 134 -3.13 5.81 -6.77
C ALA A 134 -2.95 4.81 -7.91
N TYR A 135 -3.43 3.60 -7.69
CA TYR A 135 -3.39 2.52 -8.67
C TYR A 135 -4.74 1.83 -8.72
N PHE A 136 -5.21 1.48 -9.91
CA PHE A 136 -6.38 0.63 -10.02
C PHE A 136 -6.35 -0.28 -11.25
N TYR A 137 -7.14 -1.32 -11.20
CA TYR A 137 -7.21 -2.35 -12.24
C TYR A 137 -8.63 -2.48 -12.75
N SER A 138 -8.83 -2.33 -14.05
CA SER A 138 -10.12 -2.54 -14.73
C SER A 138 -9.91 -2.93 -16.18
N ARG A 139 -10.82 -3.77 -16.72
CA ARG A 139 -10.90 -4.09 -18.15
C ARG A 139 -11.97 -3.26 -18.87
N ASP A 140 -12.81 -2.56 -18.13
CA ASP A 140 -13.87 -1.72 -18.67
C ASP A 140 -13.33 -0.31 -18.95
N LEU A 141 -13.31 0.10 -20.21
CA LEU A 141 -12.77 1.39 -20.62
C LEU A 141 -13.55 2.58 -20.03
N GLY A 142 -14.89 2.45 -19.94
CA GLY A 142 -15.71 3.50 -19.34
C GLY A 142 -15.41 3.70 -17.87
N ARG A 143 -15.22 2.60 -17.13
CA ARG A 143 -14.77 2.64 -15.73
C ARG A 143 -13.38 3.25 -15.61
N VAL A 144 -12.46 2.89 -16.49
CA VAL A 144 -11.09 3.45 -16.49
C VAL A 144 -11.13 4.98 -16.52
N TRP A 145 -11.92 5.56 -17.41
CA TRP A 145 -12.06 7.02 -17.51
C TRP A 145 -12.71 7.63 -16.27
N ARG A 146 -13.85 7.08 -15.83
CA ARG A 146 -14.58 7.63 -14.66
C ARG A 146 -13.73 7.60 -13.38
N VAL A 147 -13.08 6.46 -13.11
CA VAL A 147 -12.28 6.29 -11.89
C VAL A 147 -11.01 7.15 -11.94
N ALA A 148 -10.32 7.19 -13.10
CA ALA A 148 -9.12 8.01 -13.24
C ALA A 148 -9.41 9.51 -13.05
N ASP A 149 -10.55 9.98 -13.55
CA ASP A 149 -10.97 11.39 -13.42
C ASP A 149 -11.44 11.74 -12.00
N ALA A 150 -12.03 10.77 -11.30
CA ALA A 150 -12.57 10.97 -9.96
C ALA A 150 -11.53 10.85 -8.83
N LEU A 151 -10.39 10.22 -9.08
CA LEU A 151 -9.33 10.04 -8.08
C LEU A 151 -8.54 11.35 -7.86
N GLU A 152 -8.46 11.79 -6.61
CA GLU A 152 -7.77 13.03 -6.19
C GLU A 152 -6.28 12.79 -5.90
N TYR A 153 -5.54 12.35 -6.92
CA TYR A 153 -4.12 12.02 -6.83
C TYR A 153 -3.32 12.67 -7.95
N GLY A 154 -2.08 13.04 -7.67
CA GLY A 154 -1.20 13.63 -8.67
C GLY A 154 -0.74 12.65 -9.75
N MET A 155 -0.72 11.35 -9.40
CA MET A 155 -0.36 10.28 -10.33
C MET A 155 -1.33 9.10 -10.16
N VAL A 156 -1.83 8.58 -11.29
CA VAL A 156 -2.76 7.44 -11.31
C VAL A 156 -2.22 6.36 -12.24
N GLY A 157 -1.89 5.20 -11.67
CA GLY A 157 -1.48 4.01 -12.40
C GLY A 157 -2.66 3.14 -12.78
N ILE A 158 -2.86 2.88 -14.08
CA ILE A 158 -3.97 2.08 -14.59
C ILE A 158 -3.44 0.74 -15.10
N ASN A 159 -3.91 -0.35 -14.50
CA ASN A 159 -3.46 -1.72 -14.81
C ASN A 159 -1.93 -1.90 -14.67
N THR A 160 -1.29 -1.14 -13.81
CA THR A 160 0.13 -1.23 -13.49
C THR A 160 0.36 -0.96 -12.00
N GLY A 161 1.41 -1.53 -11.44
CA GLY A 161 1.88 -1.25 -10.08
C GLY A 161 3.12 -0.34 -10.05
N LEU A 162 3.56 0.19 -11.21
CA LEU A 162 4.75 1.03 -11.34
C LEU A 162 4.39 2.29 -12.12
N ILE A 163 4.55 3.46 -11.50
CA ILE A 163 4.27 4.77 -12.11
C ILE A 163 5.48 5.71 -12.14
N SER A 164 6.53 5.43 -11.40
CA SER A 164 7.76 6.24 -11.45
C SER A 164 8.45 6.06 -12.79
N ASN A 165 8.55 7.15 -13.57
CA ASN A 165 9.21 7.17 -14.86
C ASN A 165 9.89 8.52 -15.05
N ALA A 166 11.16 8.53 -15.48
CA ALA A 166 11.94 9.75 -15.67
C ALA A 166 11.32 10.73 -16.70
N ALA A 167 10.54 10.23 -17.64
CA ALA A 167 9.88 11.05 -18.66
C ALA A 167 8.52 11.63 -18.23
N ALA A 168 7.97 11.17 -17.10
CA ALA A 168 6.69 11.61 -16.58
C ALA A 168 6.85 12.51 -15.37
N PRO A 169 6.06 13.59 -15.23
CA PRO A 169 6.07 14.41 -14.02
C PRO A 169 5.68 13.57 -12.79
N PHE A 170 6.50 13.62 -11.74
CA PHE A 170 6.27 12.97 -10.47
C PHE A 170 5.85 14.01 -9.42
N GLY A 171 4.72 13.83 -8.79
CA GLY A 171 4.24 14.73 -7.73
C GLY A 171 2.79 14.51 -7.37
N GLY A 172 2.35 15.16 -6.31
CA GLY A 172 1.07 14.99 -5.68
C GLY A 172 0.11 16.18 -5.81
N VAL A 173 -0.98 16.05 -5.09
CA VAL A 173 -1.97 17.09 -4.79
C VAL A 173 -2.28 17.05 -3.29
N LYS A 174 -3.15 17.90 -2.81
CA LYS A 174 -3.51 18.01 -1.38
C LYS A 174 -2.25 18.21 -0.51
N ALA A 175 -2.17 17.60 0.66
CA ALA A 175 -1.04 17.71 1.58
C ALA A 175 0.24 17.01 1.08
N SER A 176 0.16 16.20 0.01
CA SER A 176 1.36 15.66 -0.66
C SER A 176 2.17 16.71 -1.43
N GLY A 177 1.67 17.95 -1.53
CA GLY A 177 2.35 19.06 -2.22
C GLY A 177 1.99 19.14 -3.71
N LEU A 178 2.20 20.32 -4.30
CA LEU A 178 1.80 20.64 -5.67
C LEU A 178 2.95 20.64 -6.68
N GLY A 179 4.20 20.56 -6.21
CA GLY A 179 5.36 20.51 -7.07
C GLY A 179 5.44 19.24 -7.91
N ARG A 180 6.28 19.29 -8.95
CA ARG A 180 6.56 18.13 -9.80
C ARG A 180 8.07 17.98 -9.98
N GLU A 181 8.51 16.72 -10.00
CA GLU A 181 9.86 16.32 -10.38
C GLU A 181 9.81 15.57 -11.72
N GLY A 182 10.91 15.53 -12.44
CA GLY A 182 11.00 14.80 -13.71
C GLY A 182 10.17 15.40 -14.84
N GLY A 183 10.19 14.75 -15.99
CA GLY A 183 9.58 15.27 -17.21
C GLY A 183 10.20 16.60 -17.65
N HIS A 184 9.41 17.40 -18.36
CA HIS A 184 9.82 18.75 -18.80
C HIS A 184 9.53 19.84 -17.74
N GLN A 185 8.86 19.51 -16.67
CA GLN A 185 8.36 20.40 -15.62
C GLN A 185 9.21 20.38 -14.35
N GLY A 186 10.10 19.41 -14.21
CA GLY A 186 10.99 19.22 -13.05
C GLY A 186 12.41 19.73 -13.27
#